data_39d5b84e420e9b2e4711f781756889a7
#
_entry.id   39d5b84e420e9b2e4711f781756889a7
#
_cell.length_a   1.000
_cell.length_b   1.000
_cell.length_c   1.000
_cell.angle_alpha   90.00
_cell.angle_beta   90.00
_cell.angle_gamma   90.00
#
_symmetry.space_group_name_H-M   'P 1'
#
loop_
_entity.id
_entity.type
_entity.pdbx_description
1 polymer ?
#
loop_
_entity_poly.entity_id
_entity_poly.type
_entity_poly.pdbx_seq_one_letter_code
_entity_poly.pdbx_strand_id
1 'polypeptide(L)'
;KTDGVDTLLGAVKARTQSILGHVPKAHGRCFWFCGGKFDDWLPKMRDIGGFSTYPGVFSADGPDSGSRALLAHLPDLSGRVADLGAGWGFLSRQILKHESVSELHLVEADNDALACAQHNVCDARARFHWADATTWAPQTKMHTVIMNPPFHEGRKGKPELGQAFIQTAARILMPRGKLYMVANRHLPYEATLQTTFSKITSINTSGGFKILVADTPRLRR
;
A
#
# COMPACT_ATOMS: atom_id res chain seq x y z
N LYS A 1 -23.83 12.76 9.33
CA LYS A 1 -25.16 12.16 9.61
C LYS A 1 -25.24 10.66 9.27
N THR A 2 -24.22 10.10 8.66
CA THR A 2 -24.27 8.74 8.10
C THR A 2 -23.33 7.73 8.76
N ASP A 3 -22.56 8.16 9.75
CA ASP A 3 -21.50 7.31 10.31
C ASP A 3 -21.99 6.38 11.43
N GLY A 4 -23.32 6.26 11.61
CA GLY A 4 -23.89 5.31 12.57
C GLY A 4 -23.50 5.57 14.03
N VAL A 5 -23.08 6.80 14.40
CA VAL A 5 -22.58 7.09 15.75
C VAL A 5 -23.60 6.79 16.85
N ASP A 6 -24.88 6.98 16.57
CA ASP A 6 -25.93 6.65 17.54
C ASP A 6 -26.12 5.13 17.69
N THR A 7 -26.01 4.40 16.59
CA THR A 7 -25.99 2.92 16.59
C THR A 7 -24.75 2.41 17.33
N LEU A 8 -23.57 2.99 17.05
CA LEU A 8 -22.33 2.66 17.74
C LEU A 8 -22.43 2.94 19.25
N LEU A 9 -22.95 4.11 19.65
CA LEU A 9 -23.13 4.44 21.04
C LEU A 9 -24.13 3.48 21.74
N GLY A 10 -25.20 3.11 21.06
CA GLY A 10 -26.15 2.09 21.54
C GLY A 10 -25.49 0.73 21.76
N ALA A 11 -24.67 0.30 20.81
CA ALA A 11 -23.94 -0.96 20.89
C ALA A 11 -22.87 -0.94 21.99
N VAL A 12 -22.20 0.19 22.20
CA VAL A 12 -21.25 0.39 23.33
C VAL A 12 -21.99 0.36 24.66
N LYS A 13 -23.12 1.08 24.80
CA LYS A 13 -23.93 1.07 26.01
C LYS A 13 -24.37 -0.34 26.43
N ALA A 14 -24.70 -1.17 25.47
CA ALA A 14 -25.11 -2.56 25.74
C ALA A 14 -23.95 -3.45 26.25
N ARG A 15 -22.69 -3.06 26.06
CA ARG A 15 -21.48 -3.83 26.39
C ARG A 15 -20.67 -3.29 27.55
N THR A 16 -20.87 -2.03 27.92
CA THR A 16 -20.10 -1.35 28.96
C THR A 16 -20.83 -1.32 30.29
N GLN A 17 -20.08 -1.16 31.37
CA GLN A 17 -20.65 -0.97 32.70
C GLN A 17 -21.31 0.41 32.82
N SER A 18 -20.67 1.44 32.26
CA SER A 18 -21.20 2.80 32.27
C SER A 18 -20.62 3.67 31.16
N ILE A 19 -21.45 4.57 30.63
CA ILE A 19 -20.99 5.69 29.82
C ILE A 19 -20.66 6.84 30.79
N LEU A 20 -19.40 7.26 30.82
CA LEU A 20 -18.91 8.30 31.72
C LEU A 20 -19.24 9.70 31.20
N GLY A 21 -19.42 9.86 29.88
CA GLY A 21 -19.86 11.12 29.30
C GLY A 21 -19.86 11.10 27.78
N HIS A 22 -20.43 12.13 27.17
CA HIS A 22 -20.37 12.35 25.72
C HIS A 22 -20.44 13.84 25.40
N VAL A 23 -19.81 14.24 24.28
CA VAL A 23 -19.80 15.60 23.76
C VAL A 23 -20.09 15.58 22.26
N PRO A 24 -21.21 16.16 21.80
CA PRO A 24 -21.44 16.41 20.39
C PRO A 24 -20.70 17.69 19.97
N LYS A 25 -19.94 17.64 18.86
CA LYS A 25 -19.25 18.79 18.28
C LYS A 25 -19.04 18.62 16.79
N ALA A 26 -19.26 19.69 16.00
CA ALA A 26 -18.97 19.75 14.56
C ALA A 26 -19.51 18.55 13.78
N HIS A 27 -20.78 18.17 14.01
CA HIS A 27 -21.46 17.02 13.41
C HIS A 27 -20.92 15.64 13.81
N GLY A 28 -19.91 15.59 14.69
CA GLY A 28 -19.40 14.38 15.33
C GLY A 28 -19.89 14.24 16.77
N ARG A 29 -19.58 13.10 17.36
CA ARG A 29 -19.80 12.82 18.79
C ARG A 29 -18.61 12.10 19.35
N CYS A 30 -18.04 12.64 20.44
CA CYS A 30 -17.07 11.94 21.25
C CYS A 30 -17.80 11.39 22.48
N PHE A 31 -17.53 10.16 22.85
CA PHE A 31 -18.02 9.57 24.10
C PHE A 31 -16.93 8.70 24.73
N TRP A 32 -16.99 8.55 26.05
CA TRP A 32 -16.06 7.72 26.79
C TRP A 32 -16.81 6.89 27.82
N PHE A 33 -16.24 5.72 28.11
CA PHE A 33 -16.87 4.71 28.92
C PHE A 33 -15.85 3.93 29.76
N CYS A 34 -16.32 3.17 30.74
CA CYS A 34 -15.51 2.31 31.57
C CYS A 34 -15.99 0.85 31.48
N GLY A 35 -15.01 -0.07 31.43
CA GLY A 35 -15.26 -1.50 31.31
C GLY A 35 -15.86 -1.89 29.96
N GLY A 36 -16.26 -3.16 29.85
CA GLY A 36 -16.92 -3.70 28.68
C GLY A 36 -16.19 -4.88 28.07
N LYS A 37 -16.93 -5.67 27.24
CA LYS A 37 -16.39 -6.79 26.47
C LYS A 37 -16.62 -6.50 25.00
N PHE A 38 -15.52 -6.42 24.24
CA PHE A 38 -15.50 -6.06 22.83
C PHE A 38 -14.71 -7.07 21.97
N ASP A 39 -14.46 -8.27 22.49
CA ASP A 39 -13.68 -9.29 21.79
C ASP A 39 -14.30 -9.68 20.43
N ASP A 40 -15.62 -9.56 20.31
CA ASP A 40 -16.37 -9.77 19.07
C ASP A 40 -16.20 -8.63 18.05
N TRP A 41 -15.65 -7.47 18.48
CA TRP A 41 -15.35 -6.32 17.62
C TRP A 41 -13.93 -6.32 17.11
N LEU A 42 -13.08 -7.17 17.67
CA LEU A 42 -11.70 -7.27 17.16
C LEU A 42 -11.74 -7.76 15.70
N PRO A 43 -10.99 -7.12 14.82
CA PRO A 43 -10.92 -7.55 13.44
C PRO A 43 -10.41 -8.99 13.36
N LYS A 44 -11.06 -9.81 12.54
CA LYS A 44 -10.64 -11.19 12.28
C LYS A 44 -10.11 -11.28 10.86
N MET A 45 -8.97 -11.95 10.71
CA MET A 45 -8.42 -12.26 9.41
C MET A 45 -9.41 -13.10 8.60
N ARG A 46 -9.58 -12.76 7.33
CA ARG A 46 -10.48 -13.46 6.40
C ARG A 46 -9.67 -14.03 5.25
N ASP A 47 -10.03 -15.20 4.77
CA ASP A 47 -9.50 -15.74 3.51
C ASP A 47 -10.27 -15.15 2.32
N ILE A 48 -9.52 -14.61 1.37
CA ILE A 48 -10.04 -14.06 0.11
C ILE A 48 -9.27 -14.70 -1.04
N GLY A 49 -9.77 -15.83 -1.52
CA GLY A 49 -9.17 -16.55 -2.65
C GLY A 49 -7.73 -17.00 -2.41
N GLY A 50 -7.45 -17.50 -1.21
CA GLY A 50 -6.13 -17.97 -0.78
C GLY A 50 -5.18 -16.87 -0.32
N PHE A 51 -5.68 -15.67 -0.08
CA PHE A 51 -5.02 -14.60 0.65
C PHE A 51 -5.77 -14.25 1.91
N SER A 52 -5.02 -13.95 2.95
CA SER A 52 -5.57 -13.48 4.22
C SER A 52 -5.56 -11.96 4.27
N THR A 53 -6.70 -11.36 4.67
CA THR A 53 -6.83 -9.91 4.83
C THR A 53 -7.55 -9.57 6.12
N TYR A 54 -7.27 -8.39 6.68
CA TYR A 54 -8.10 -7.80 7.74
C TYR A 54 -9.13 -6.82 7.16
N PRO A 55 -10.31 -6.69 7.79
CA PRO A 55 -11.24 -5.61 7.48
C PRO A 55 -10.56 -4.25 7.70
N GLY A 56 -10.64 -3.36 6.72
CA GLY A 56 -10.08 -2.01 6.81
C GLY A 56 -8.76 -1.82 6.07
N VAL A 57 -8.00 -2.87 5.77
CA VAL A 57 -6.81 -2.73 4.91
C VAL A 57 -7.23 -2.40 3.47
N PHE A 58 -6.34 -1.78 2.73
CA PHE A 58 -6.61 -1.44 1.33
C PHE A 58 -6.99 -2.71 0.53
N SER A 59 -8.09 -2.62 -0.21
CA SER A 59 -8.60 -3.70 -1.07
C SER A 59 -8.81 -5.03 -0.34
N ALA A 60 -9.36 -4.96 0.89
CA ALA A 60 -9.56 -6.10 1.79
C ALA A 60 -10.43 -7.23 1.21
N ASP A 61 -11.26 -6.93 0.21
CA ASP A 61 -12.23 -7.87 -0.38
C ASP A 61 -11.70 -8.57 -1.65
N GLY A 62 -10.43 -8.30 -2.02
CA GLY A 62 -9.76 -8.96 -3.14
C GLY A 62 -8.69 -8.10 -3.80
N PRO A 63 -7.88 -8.68 -4.70
CA PRO A 63 -6.82 -7.95 -5.35
C PRO A 63 -7.33 -6.74 -6.13
N ASP A 64 -6.69 -5.59 -5.90
CA ASP A 64 -7.00 -4.34 -6.58
C ASP A 64 -6.79 -4.45 -8.10
N SER A 65 -7.66 -3.79 -8.86
CA SER A 65 -7.63 -3.83 -10.33
C SER A 65 -6.37 -3.16 -10.92
N GLY A 66 -5.86 -2.10 -10.28
CA GLY A 66 -4.59 -1.47 -10.66
C GLY A 66 -3.41 -2.41 -10.43
N SER A 67 -3.36 -3.08 -9.27
CA SER A 67 -2.33 -4.07 -8.97
C SER A 67 -2.36 -5.25 -9.94
N ARG A 68 -3.54 -5.74 -10.34
CA ARG A 68 -3.67 -6.77 -11.38
C ARG A 68 -3.18 -6.28 -12.74
N ALA A 69 -3.52 -5.03 -13.12
CA ALA A 69 -3.04 -4.43 -14.35
C ALA A 69 -1.52 -4.27 -14.35
N LEU A 70 -0.91 -3.86 -13.23
CA LEU A 70 0.54 -3.79 -13.10
C LEU A 70 1.18 -5.16 -13.27
N LEU A 71 0.68 -6.16 -12.57
CA LEU A 71 1.21 -7.52 -12.63
C LEU A 71 1.23 -8.09 -14.07
N ALA A 72 0.16 -7.82 -14.85
CA ALA A 72 0.06 -8.28 -16.24
C ALA A 72 1.09 -7.63 -17.19
N HIS A 73 1.75 -6.56 -16.76
CA HIS A 73 2.74 -5.82 -17.55
C HIS A 73 4.16 -5.91 -16.97
N LEU A 74 4.36 -6.65 -15.86
CA LEU A 74 5.70 -6.88 -15.34
C LEU A 74 6.44 -7.88 -16.22
N PRO A 75 7.71 -7.60 -16.56
CA PRO A 75 8.60 -8.59 -17.17
C PRO A 75 9.07 -9.60 -16.12
N ASP A 76 9.87 -10.55 -16.54
CA ASP A 76 10.63 -11.36 -15.61
C ASP A 76 11.57 -10.49 -14.78
N LEU A 77 11.43 -10.61 -13.47
CA LEU A 77 12.18 -9.82 -12.50
C LEU A 77 13.36 -10.61 -11.95
N SER A 78 14.42 -9.90 -11.60
CA SER A 78 15.61 -10.51 -11.02
C SER A 78 16.29 -9.62 -9.99
N GLY A 79 17.13 -10.24 -9.15
CA GLY A 79 17.91 -9.55 -8.14
C GLY A 79 17.05 -9.01 -6.99
N ARG A 80 17.45 -7.87 -6.42
CA ARG A 80 16.76 -7.24 -5.29
C ARG A 80 15.61 -6.37 -5.78
N VAL A 81 14.42 -6.62 -5.25
CA VAL A 81 13.19 -5.92 -5.58
C VAL A 81 12.62 -5.24 -4.34
N ALA A 82 12.03 -4.07 -4.47
CA ALA A 82 11.21 -3.45 -3.42
C ALA A 82 9.79 -3.23 -3.91
N ASP A 83 8.81 -3.61 -3.08
CA ASP A 83 7.38 -3.34 -3.23
C ASP A 83 7.02 -2.23 -2.24
N LEU A 84 6.86 -0.99 -2.74
CA LEU A 84 6.57 0.18 -1.93
C LEU A 84 5.05 0.37 -1.80
N GLY A 85 4.55 0.34 -0.57
CA GLY A 85 3.13 0.26 -0.28
C GLY A 85 2.61 -1.14 -0.59
N ALA A 86 3.27 -2.16 -0.04
CA ALA A 86 3.03 -3.57 -0.38
C ALA A 86 1.62 -4.06 -0.02
N GLY A 87 0.90 -3.32 0.86
CA GLY A 87 -0.39 -3.74 1.36
C GLY A 87 -0.32 -5.11 2.02
N TRP A 88 -1.30 -5.96 1.75
CA TRP A 88 -1.34 -7.34 2.24
C TRP A 88 -0.54 -8.34 1.37
N GLY A 89 0.36 -7.85 0.51
CA GLY A 89 1.36 -8.66 -0.18
C GLY A 89 0.92 -9.31 -1.48
N PHE A 90 -0.13 -8.82 -2.15
CA PHE A 90 -0.61 -9.38 -3.42
C PHE A 90 0.47 -9.39 -4.50
N LEU A 91 1.07 -8.24 -4.81
CA LEU A 91 2.13 -8.13 -5.82
C LEU A 91 3.34 -8.96 -5.39
N SER A 92 3.78 -8.79 -4.16
CA SER A 92 4.94 -9.46 -3.59
C SER A 92 4.87 -10.98 -3.72
N ARG A 93 3.73 -11.61 -3.40
CA ARG A 93 3.55 -13.07 -3.56
C ARG A 93 3.66 -13.52 -5.01
N GLN A 94 3.21 -12.71 -5.97
CA GLN A 94 3.34 -13.04 -7.39
C GLN A 94 4.78 -12.84 -7.89
N ILE A 95 5.45 -11.78 -7.46
CA ILE A 95 6.84 -11.47 -7.80
C ILE A 95 7.78 -12.60 -7.36
N LEU A 96 7.57 -13.19 -6.19
CA LEU A 96 8.39 -14.28 -5.67
C LEU A 96 8.25 -15.61 -6.44
N LYS A 97 7.33 -15.71 -7.40
CA LYS A 97 7.31 -16.82 -8.37
C LYS A 97 8.49 -16.76 -9.36
N HIS A 98 9.11 -15.61 -9.53
CA HIS A 98 10.35 -15.49 -10.31
C HIS A 98 11.54 -15.97 -9.46
N GLU A 99 12.14 -17.09 -9.84
CA GLU A 99 13.27 -17.67 -9.11
C GLU A 99 14.52 -16.79 -9.12
N SER A 100 14.66 -15.94 -10.14
CA SER A 100 15.76 -14.98 -10.30
C SER A 100 15.67 -13.77 -9.36
N VAL A 101 14.57 -13.57 -8.64
CA VAL A 101 14.48 -12.59 -7.53
C VAL A 101 15.25 -13.15 -6.34
N SER A 102 16.32 -12.46 -5.96
CA SER A 102 17.17 -12.87 -4.84
C SER A 102 16.70 -12.38 -3.49
N GLU A 103 16.01 -11.24 -3.46
CA GLU A 103 15.48 -10.63 -2.24
C GLU A 103 14.33 -9.69 -2.61
N LEU A 104 13.25 -9.72 -1.82
CA LEU A 104 12.09 -8.84 -1.98
C LEU A 104 11.81 -8.10 -0.67
N HIS A 105 11.85 -6.77 -0.72
CA HIS A 105 11.52 -5.89 0.40
C HIS A 105 10.09 -5.42 0.27
N LEU A 106 9.23 -5.80 1.22
CA LEU A 106 7.87 -5.32 1.37
C LEU A 106 7.87 -4.15 2.35
N VAL A 107 7.55 -2.97 1.88
CA VAL A 107 7.52 -1.75 2.70
C VAL A 107 6.08 -1.27 2.83
N GLU A 108 5.55 -1.28 4.06
CA GLU A 108 4.15 -0.94 4.32
C GLU A 108 4.02 -0.16 5.63
N ALA A 109 3.23 0.90 5.61
CA ALA A 109 3.01 1.76 6.77
C ALA A 109 1.82 1.29 7.64
N ASP A 110 0.86 0.59 7.05
CA ASP A 110 -0.26 -0.02 7.76
C ASP A 110 0.19 -1.35 8.38
N ASN A 111 0.20 -1.40 9.71
CA ASN A 111 0.62 -2.59 10.45
C ASN A 111 -0.28 -3.81 10.21
N ASP A 112 -1.59 -3.60 10.05
CA ASP A 112 -2.53 -4.69 9.81
C ASP A 112 -2.35 -5.26 8.39
N ALA A 113 -2.11 -4.40 7.41
CA ALA A 113 -1.76 -4.83 6.06
C ALA A 113 -0.44 -5.59 6.03
N LEU A 114 0.59 -5.11 6.75
CA LEU A 114 1.88 -5.79 6.85
C LEU A 114 1.76 -7.15 7.55
N ALA A 115 0.94 -7.26 8.59
CA ALA A 115 0.66 -8.55 9.25
C ALA A 115 -0.01 -9.55 8.28
N CYS A 116 -0.94 -9.07 7.45
CA CYS A 116 -1.50 -9.87 6.36
C CYS A 116 -0.42 -10.28 5.35
N ALA A 117 0.46 -9.37 4.96
CA ALA A 117 1.55 -9.66 4.02
C ALA A 117 2.49 -10.75 4.57
N GLN A 118 2.84 -10.70 5.85
CA GLN A 118 3.66 -11.73 6.52
C GLN A 118 2.98 -13.11 6.49
N HIS A 119 1.66 -13.15 6.61
CA HIS A 119 0.90 -14.38 6.51
C HIS A 119 0.80 -14.89 5.06
N ASN A 120 0.65 -13.98 4.09
CA ASN A 120 0.44 -14.30 2.68
C ASN A 120 1.73 -14.64 1.92
N VAL A 121 2.88 -14.20 2.39
CA VAL A 121 4.16 -14.29 1.70
C VAL A 121 5.14 -15.10 2.55
N CYS A 122 5.01 -16.42 2.46
CA CYS A 122 5.87 -17.38 3.17
C CYS A 122 7.07 -17.78 2.29
N ASP A 123 8.01 -16.84 2.07
CA ASP A 123 9.22 -17.06 1.26
C ASP A 123 10.44 -16.49 1.99
N ALA A 124 11.51 -17.26 2.08
CA ALA A 124 12.74 -16.87 2.80
C ALA A 124 13.44 -15.63 2.20
N ARG A 125 13.13 -15.28 0.96
CA ARG A 125 13.64 -14.10 0.26
C ARG A 125 12.90 -12.81 0.64
N ALA A 126 11.73 -12.90 1.29
CA ALA A 126 10.93 -11.75 1.71
C ALA A 126 11.52 -11.07 2.95
N ARG A 127 11.53 -9.73 2.93
CA ARG A 127 11.93 -8.86 4.04
C ARG A 127 10.80 -7.86 4.28
N PHE A 128 10.24 -7.88 5.46
CA PHE A 128 9.09 -7.05 5.83
C PHE A 128 9.56 -5.81 6.60
N HIS A 129 9.05 -4.64 6.20
CA HIS A 129 9.41 -3.36 6.80
C HIS A 129 8.13 -2.61 7.16
N TRP A 130 7.87 -2.48 8.44
CA TRP A 130 6.86 -1.54 8.91
C TRP A 130 7.44 -0.13 8.87
N ALA A 131 7.22 0.58 7.79
CA ALA A 131 7.88 1.84 7.52
C ALA A 131 7.10 2.72 6.54
N ASP A 132 7.34 4.03 6.63
CA ASP A 132 6.88 4.98 5.63
C ASP A 132 7.72 4.85 4.35
N ALA A 133 7.07 4.41 3.27
CA ALA A 133 7.70 4.21 1.97
C ALA A 133 8.28 5.52 1.38
N THR A 134 7.83 6.69 1.82
CA THR A 134 8.37 7.97 1.35
C THR A 134 9.78 8.27 1.88
N THR A 135 10.14 7.69 3.02
CA THR A 135 11.42 7.91 3.69
C THR A 135 12.29 6.67 3.79
N TRP A 136 11.73 5.49 3.55
CA TRP A 136 12.44 4.22 3.68
C TRP A 136 13.73 4.20 2.84
N ALA A 137 14.79 3.67 3.44
CA ALA A 137 16.11 3.55 2.82
C ALA A 137 16.70 2.16 3.12
N PRO A 138 16.92 1.32 2.10
CA PRO A 138 17.58 0.03 2.27
C PRO A 138 19.09 0.20 2.44
N GLN A 139 19.74 -0.80 3.05
CA GLN A 139 21.21 -0.84 3.14
C GLN A 139 21.89 -0.99 1.77
N THR A 140 21.22 -1.69 0.84
CA THR A 140 21.71 -1.93 -0.52
C THR A 140 20.69 -1.46 -1.54
N LYS A 141 21.17 -0.92 -2.67
CA LYS A 141 20.29 -0.45 -3.75
C LYS A 141 19.51 -1.58 -4.41
N MET A 142 18.31 -1.24 -4.90
CA MET A 142 17.39 -2.18 -5.55
C MET A 142 17.64 -2.23 -7.07
N HIS A 143 17.44 -3.39 -7.67
CA HIS A 143 17.42 -3.54 -9.12
C HIS A 143 16.09 -3.07 -9.69
N THR A 144 15.01 -3.35 -8.96
CA THR A 144 13.65 -2.98 -9.36
C THR A 144 12.86 -2.45 -8.16
N VAL A 145 12.07 -1.42 -8.42
CA VAL A 145 11.01 -0.97 -7.50
C VAL A 145 9.67 -1.17 -8.18
N ILE A 146 8.72 -1.69 -7.45
CA ILE A 146 7.33 -1.87 -7.87
C ILE A 146 6.45 -1.11 -6.89
N MET A 147 5.39 -0.48 -7.38
CA MET A 147 4.44 0.19 -6.51
C MET A 147 3.06 0.39 -7.16
N ASN A 148 2.04 0.27 -6.34
CA ASN A 148 0.71 0.82 -6.55
C ASN A 148 0.48 1.88 -5.46
N PRO A 149 1.02 3.09 -5.61
CA PRO A 149 1.06 4.06 -4.53
C PRO A 149 -0.34 4.55 -4.18
N PRO A 150 -0.61 4.86 -2.90
CA PRO A 150 -1.87 5.44 -2.50
C PRO A 150 -2.06 6.80 -3.18
N PHE A 151 -3.25 7.03 -3.73
CA PHE A 151 -3.61 8.27 -4.43
C PHE A 151 -4.75 9.02 -3.75
N HIS A 152 -5.28 8.47 -2.66
CA HIS A 152 -6.32 9.11 -1.84
C HIS A 152 -5.89 9.15 -0.38
N GLU A 153 -6.01 10.32 0.22
CA GLU A 153 -6.06 10.48 1.67
C GLU A 153 -7.43 11.08 2.00
N GLY A 154 -8.35 10.25 2.49
CA GLY A 154 -9.74 10.62 2.65
C GLY A 154 -10.47 10.76 1.30
N ARG A 155 -11.23 11.86 1.11
CA ARG A 155 -12.06 12.10 -0.09
C ARG A 155 -11.37 12.90 -1.21
N LYS A 156 -10.14 13.35 -1.00
CA LYS A 156 -9.39 14.14 -1.99
C LYS A 156 -8.17 13.37 -2.44
N GLY A 157 -7.94 13.31 -3.74
CA GLY A 157 -6.69 12.79 -4.30
C GLY A 157 -5.52 13.69 -3.88
N LYS A 158 -4.46 13.11 -3.37
CA LYS A 158 -3.19 13.79 -3.06
C LYS A 158 -2.08 13.21 -3.94
N PRO A 159 -1.85 13.78 -5.13
CA PRO A 159 -0.77 13.32 -6.01
C PRO A 159 0.62 13.46 -5.38
N GLU A 160 0.77 14.34 -4.38
CA GLU A 160 2.04 14.60 -3.67
C GLU A 160 2.60 13.33 -3.02
N LEU A 161 1.72 12.47 -2.48
CA LEU A 161 2.17 11.22 -1.87
C LEU A 161 2.78 10.28 -2.92
N GLY A 162 2.11 10.09 -4.06
CA GLY A 162 2.66 9.30 -5.16
C GLY A 162 3.95 9.89 -5.74
N GLN A 163 4.08 11.23 -5.77
CA GLN A 163 5.32 11.90 -6.15
C GLN A 163 6.46 11.60 -5.17
N ALA A 164 6.18 11.58 -3.86
CA ALA A 164 7.17 11.21 -2.84
C ALA A 164 7.61 9.74 -3.00
N PHE A 165 6.69 8.82 -3.32
CA PHE A 165 7.03 7.44 -3.65
C PHE A 165 7.95 7.34 -4.87
N ILE A 166 7.70 8.12 -5.94
CA ILE A 166 8.58 8.19 -7.13
C ILE A 166 9.98 8.68 -6.75
N GLN A 167 10.08 9.70 -5.91
CA GLN A 167 11.37 10.23 -5.44
C GLN A 167 12.13 9.19 -4.62
N THR A 168 11.44 8.46 -3.73
CA THR A 168 12.02 7.36 -2.98
C THR A 168 12.51 6.25 -3.90
N ALA A 169 11.68 5.82 -4.87
CA ALA A 169 12.08 4.81 -5.86
C ALA A 169 13.37 5.21 -6.58
N ALA A 170 13.47 6.47 -7.06
CA ALA A 170 14.68 6.96 -7.71
C ALA A 170 15.91 6.94 -6.77
N ARG A 171 15.70 7.28 -5.49
CA ARG A 171 16.76 7.31 -4.47
C ARG A 171 17.29 5.91 -4.12
N ILE A 172 16.44 4.90 -4.08
CA ILE A 172 16.82 3.54 -3.65
C ILE A 172 17.25 2.63 -4.80
N LEU A 173 16.95 2.97 -6.05
CA LEU A 173 17.34 2.20 -7.22
C LEU A 173 18.85 2.28 -7.51
N MET A 174 19.38 1.23 -8.14
CA MET A 174 20.70 1.23 -8.77
C MET A 174 20.72 2.15 -9.99
N PRO A 175 21.90 2.57 -10.50
CA PRO A 175 22.01 3.47 -11.66
C PRO A 175 21.27 3.01 -12.92
N ARG A 176 21.12 1.68 -13.11
CA ARG A 176 20.34 1.06 -14.21
C ARG A 176 19.07 0.37 -13.69
N GLY A 177 18.64 0.71 -12.48
CA GLY A 177 17.44 0.15 -11.88
C GLY A 177 16.18 0.68 -12.52
N LYS A 178 15.09 -0.07 -12.37
CA LYS A 178 13.80 0.23 -13.00
C LYS A 178 12.69 0.38 -11.97
N LEU A 179 11.81 1.33 -12.23
CA LEU A 179 10.55 1.50 -11.53
C LEU A 179 9.40 1.02 -12.40
N TYR A 180 8.54 0.20 -11.84
CA TYR A 180 7.23 -0.15 -12.41
C TYR A 180 6.14 0.32 -11.47
N MET A 181 5.25 1.18 -11.94
CA MET A 181 4.14 1.68 -11.13
C MET A 181 2.84 1.69 -11.91
N VAL A 182 1.75 1.48 -11.20
CA VAL A 182 0.40 1.73 -11.71
C VAL A 182 -0.15 3.02 -11.13
N ALA A 183 -0.90 3.74 -11.92
CA ALA A 183 -1.60 4.95 -11.48
C ALA A 183 -2.91 5.11 -12.24
N ASN A 184 -3.86 5.83 -11.65
CA ASN A 184 -5.03 6.31 -12.40
C ASN A 184 -4.58 7.23 -13.53
N ARG A 185 -5.23 7.10 -14.69
CA ARG A 185 -4.84 7.80 -15.93
C ARG A 185 -4.74 9.32 -15.78
N HIS A 186 -5.60 9.92 -14.96
CA HIS A 186 -5.64 11.38 -14.76
C HIS A 186 -4.57 11.92 -13.81
N LEU A 187 -3.84 11.07 -13.07
CA LEU A 187 -2.82 11.52 -12.13
C LEU A 187 -1.54 11.95 -12.87
N PRO A 188 -1.02 13.18 -12.66
CA PRO A 188 0.04 13.76 -13.46
C PRO A 188 1.45 13.37 -12.94
N TYR A 189 1.78 12.07 -12.90
CA TYR A 189 3.06 11.60 -12.39
C TYR A 189 4.21 11.72 -13.40
N GLU A 190 3.90 11.91 -14.69
CA GLU A 190 4.89 12.01 -15.75
C GLU A 190 5.89 13.14 -15.49
N ALA A 191 5.43 14.30 -15.02
CA ALA A 191 6.29 15.44 -14.72
C ALA A 191 7.35 15.11 -13.64
N THR A 192 6.91 14.42 -12.57
CA THR A 192 7.84 13.99 -11.51
C THR A 192 8.80 12.92 -12.02
N LEU A 193 8.32 11.96 -12.82
CA LEU A 193 9.18 10.95 -13.42
C LEU A 193 10.23 11.56 -14.35
N GLN A 194 9.86 12.55 -15.18
CA GLN A 194 10.79 13.25 -16.09
C GLN A 194 11.93 13.95 -15.37
N THR A 195 11.69 14.46 -14.16
CA THR A 195 12.73 15.09 -13.35
C THR A 195 13.62 14.09 -12.61
N THR A 196 13.12 12.87 -12.37
CA THR A 196 13.79 11.86 -11.55
C THR A 196 14.42 10.72 -12.33
N PHE A 197 13.96 10.44 -13.56
CA PHE A 197 14.44 9.33 -14.40
C PHE A 197 14.84 9.82 -15.79
N SER A 198 15.72 9.07 -16.46
CA SER A 198 16.20 9.43 -17.81
C SER A 198 15.28 8.94 -18.91
N LYS A 199 14.60 7.81 -18.70
CA LYS A 199 13.70 7.20 -19.67
C LYS A 199 12.38 6.82 -19.01
N ILE A 200 11.28 7.13 -19.69
CA ILE A 200 9.93 6.87 -19.22
C ILE A 200 9.12 6.29 -20.37
N THR A 201 8.35 5.25 -20.06
CA THR A 201 7.36 4.65 -20.95
C THR A 201 6.02 4.62 -20.22
N SER A 202 4.96 5.04 -20.91
CA SER A 202 3.60 4.95 -20.40
C SER A 202 2.78 4.00 -21.26
N ILE A 203 2.12 3.05 -20.61
CA ILE A 203 1.26 2.05 -21.25
C ILE A 203 -0.15 2.28 -20.69
N ASN A 204 -1.08 2.65 -21.58
CA ASN A 204 -2.49 2.77 -21.19
C ASN A 204 -3.11 1.38 -21.10
N THR A 205 -3.79 1.09 -19.99
CA THR A 205 -4.53 -0.15 -19.81
C THR A 205 -6.04 0.07 -19.95
N SER A 206 -6.80 -1.01 -20.08
CA SER A 206 -8.25 -0.97 -19.86
C SER A 206 -8.54 -0.60 -18.39
N GLY A 207 -9.71 -0.02 -18.10
CA GLY A 207 -10.14 0.22 -16.72
C GLY A 207 -9.64 1.53 -16.07
N GLY A 208 -9.14 2.49 -16.87
CA GLY A 208 -8.82 3.84 -16.34
C GLY A 208 -7.44 3.97 -15.68
N PHE A 209 -6.60 2.93 -15.76
CA PHE A 209 -5.22 2.93 -15.26
C PHE A 209 -4.21 3.17 -16.38
N LYS A 210 -3.01 3.57 -16.00
CA LYS A 210 -1.80 3.57 -16.81
C LYS A 210 -0.68 2.87 -16.04
N ILE A 211 0.16 2.15 -16.75
CA ILE A 211 1.41 1.60 -16.22
C ILE A 211 2.54 2.55 -16.65
N LEU A 212 3.29 3.01 -15.69
CA LEU A 212 4.45 3.87 -15.90
C LEU A 212 5.71 3.06 -15.60
N VAL A 213 6.57 2.98 -16.58
CA VAL A 213 7.88 2.34 -16.44
C VAL A 213 8.94 3.42 -16.57
N ALA A 214 9.80 3.54 -15.58
CA ALA A 214 10.89 4.49 -15.60
C ALA A 214 12.22 3.77 -15.31
N ASP A 215 13.26 4.12 -16.04
CA ASP A 215 14.57 3.53 -15.82
C ASP A 215 15.67 4.61 -15.75
N THR A 216 16.81 4.21 -15.21
CA THR A 216 18.00 5.05 -15.05
C THR A 216 17.69 6.29 -14.20
N PRO A 217 17.61 6.13 -12.86
CA PRO A 217 17.39 7.26 -11.96
C PRO A 217 18.46 8.33 -12.16
N ARG A 218 18.05 9.59 -12.17
CA ARG A 218 18.95 10.73 -12.21
C ARG A 218 19.52 10.93 -10.80
N LEU A 219 20.80 10.66 -10.63
CA LEU A 219 21.50 10.94 -9.37
C LEU A 219 21.49 12.47 -9.16
N ARG A 220 20.81 12.96 -8.12
CA ARG A 220 21.06 14.33 -7.67
C ARG A 220 22.50 14.40 -7.17
N ARG A 221 23.32 15.25 -7.81
CA ARG A 221 24.64 15.65 -7.30
C ARG A 221 24.47 16.48 -6.02
#